data_19f944d893874d86a393d34116ef3db5
#
_entry.id   19f944d893874d86a393d34116ef3db5
#
_cell.length_a   1.000
_cell.length_b   1.000
_cell.length_c   1.000
_cell.angle_alpha   90.00
_cell.angle_beta   90.00
_cell.angle_gamma   90.00
#
_symmetry.space_group_name_H-M   'P 1'
#
loop_
_entity.id
_entity.type
_entity.pdbx_description
1 polymer ?
#
loop_
_entity_poly.entity_id
_entity_poly.type
_entity_poly.pdbx_seq_one_letter_code
_entity_poly.pdbx_strand_id
1 'polypeptide(L)'
;ASVASASQHLMAASLLGGQAFLTFLLSRYLLGLGRAERLLRGPGVALGVTALASVLGAVAVVVARDAYPPADRLAARALIVTLGVVAVEGGLQFLWELYRPRRGQELNYATESRLGGLLADPAAWAKNLAGALDYQFGFKVSETWLYRFLEGALLPVVLFQLVVLYLLSTLVFLDPAEAAILERFGQPARELTSGFHLKWPWPFETVRRFEVRRVQSFEIGYQDTARGAPAADKSTLLWTVPHFQQEDQFLTASAETAAGDAVPVNLVSFNVRVEYFIADIRQFAYRHAAPGRVLEQAAYRVLTQTTAARGLFDVMGEGRREMAGVLQTRLQAEADRLGLGVRVAFVGVEGVHPPTQIADAFQSVIGSVEEREAAILGARADANRVLPLAEAEAAQVTAAAEAYAVKRTEIAAADSDRFLKRLESYRQAPSVFKTRLYLATFRDAVRDARKYIIAASPGSEVIQINLEEKLSPDLLDLGPTEKK
;
A
#
# COMPACT_ATOMS: atom_id res chain seq x y z
N ALA A 1 10.42 6.46 -28.23
CA ALA A 1 11.75 6.23 -28.77
C ALA A 1 11.92 4.72 -28.97
N SER A 2 12.10 4.27 -30.23
CA SER A 2 12.33 2.87 -30.58
C SER A 2 13.55 2.36 -29.81
N VAL A 3 13.39 1.33 -29.02
CA VAL A 3 14.49 0.61 -28.37
C VAL A 3 15.28 -0.04 -29.51
N ALA A 4 16.48 0.50 -29.81
CA ALA A 4 17.36 -0.08 -30.80
C ALA A 4 17.66 -1.54 -30.42
N SER A 5 17.60 -2.45 -31.39
CA SER A 5 17.89 -3.86 -31.12
C SER A 5 19.35 -4.04 -30.70
N ALA A 6 19.65 -5.09 -29.92
CA ALA A 6 21.02 -5.37 -29.46
C ALA A 6 22.05 -5.44 -30.61
N SER A 7 21.63 -5.87 -31.80
CA SER A 7 22.45 -5.88 -33.04
C SER A 7 22.77 -4.48 -33.53
N GLN A 8 21.85 -3.52 -33.39
CA GLN A 8 22.07 -2.13 -33.83
C GLN A 8 23.13 -1.43 -32.97
N HIS A 9 23.16 -1.67 -31.65
CA HIS A 9 24.19 -1.13 -30.77
C HIS A 9 25.58 -1.69 -31.09
N LEU A 10 25.71 -2.99 -31.36
CA LEU A 10 26.98 -3.59 -31.74
C LEU A 10 27.45 -3.07 -33.07
N MET A 11 26.56 -2.94 -34.05
CA MET A 11 26.89 -2.38 -35.35
C MET A 11 27.35 -0.92 -35.25
N ALA A 12 26.66 -0.10 -34.47
CA ALA A 12 27.06 1.28 -34.21
C ALA A 12 28.42 1.38 -33.51
N ALA A 13 28.67 0.56 -32.49
CA ALA A 13 29.95 0.53 -31.79
C ALA A 13 31.12 0.09 -32.71
N SER A 14 30.91 -0.91 -33.59
CA SER A 14 31.92 -1.37 -34.52
C SER A 14 32.24 -0.33 -35.60
N LEU A 15 31.21 0.36 -36.13
CA LEU A 15 31.42 1.46 -37.09
C LEU A 15 32.19 2.62 -36.46
N LEU A 16 31.82 3.04 -35.25
CA LEU A 16 32.52 4.09 -34.51
C LEU A 16 33.96 3.67 -34.17
N GLY A 17 34.20 2.40 -33.84
CA GLY A 17 35.53 1.86 -33.59
C GLY A 17 36.40 1.87 -34.83
N GLY A 18 35.86 1.46 -35.98
CA GLY A 18 36.54 1.52 -37.26
C GLY A 18 36.88 2.94 -37.68
N GLN A 19 35.94 3.88 -37.55
CA GLN A 19 36.17 5.30 -37.78
C GLN A 19 37.27 5.86 -36.87
N ALA A 20 37.22 5.54 -35.58
CA ALA A 20 38.21 5.97 -34.61
C ALA A 20 39.64 5.51 -35.00
N PHE A 21 39.77 4.27 -35.40
CA PHE A 21 41.06 3.70 -35.86
C PHE A 21 41.60 4.43 -37.07
N LEU A 22 40.79 4.61 -38.11
CA LEU A 22 41.21 5.30 -39.35
C LEU A 22 41.57 6.76 -39.08
N THR A 23 40.75 7.49 -38.36
CA THR A 23 41.00 8.90 -38.03
C THR A 23 42.22 9.07 -37.14
N PHE A 24 42.45 8.12 -36.19
CA PHE A 24 43.67 8.11 -35.38
C PHE A 24 44.94 7.91 -36.20
N LEU A 25 44.96 6.90 -37.09
CA LEU A 25 46.12 6.66 -37.97
C LEU A 25 46.43 7.88 -38.82
N LEU A 26 45.41 8.47 -39.44
CA LEU A 26 45.57 9.63 -40.29
C LEU A 26 46.04 10.85 -39.48
N SER A 27 45.48 11.07 -38.27
CA SER A 27 45.92 12.09 -37.34
C SER A 27 47.42 11.95 -37.01
N ARG A 28 47.84 10.73 -36.62
CA ARG A 28 49.24 10.47 -36.25
C ARG A 28 50.19 10.65 -37.43
N TYR A 29 49.74 10.25 -38.64
CA TYR A 29 50.49 10.48 -39.86
C TYR A 29 50.68 11.98 -40.12
N LEU A 30 49.62 12.77 -40.15
CA LEU A 30 49.65 14.21 -40.38
C LEU A 30 50.46 14.98 -39.34
N LEU A 31 50.35 14.61 -38.07
CA LEU A 31 51.11 15.23 -36.97
C LEU A 31 52.57 14.82 -36.98
N GLY A 32 52.92 13.68 -37.60
CA GLY A 32 54.28 13.19 -37.77
C GLY A 32 55.01 13.82 -38.98
N LEU A 33 54.27 14.45 -39.91
CA LEU A 33 54.91 15.22 -41.00
C LEU A 33 55.67 16.40 -40.45
N GLY A 34 56.90 16.56 -40.87
CA GLY A 34 57.88 17.51 -40.29
C GLY A 34 57.45 18.98 -40.34
N ARG A 35 58.36 19.88 -39.87
CA ARG A 35 58.10 21.33 -39.81
C ARG A 35 57.79 22.00 -41.16
N ALA A 36 58.11 21.33 -42.28
CA ALA A 36 57.81 21.84 -43.64
C ALA A 36 56.31 21.86 -43.99
N GLU A 37 55.48 20.98 -43.35
CA GLU A 37 54.06 20.81 -43.66
C GLU A 37 53.15 21.34 -42.52
N ARG A 38 53.45 22.52 -41.98
CA ARG A 38 52.74 23.14 -40.87
C ARG A 38 51.21 23.29 -41.14
N LEU A 39 50.83 23.45 -42.44
CA LEU A 39 49.44 23.55 -42.89
C LEU A 39 48.59 22.31 -42.55
N LEU A 40 49.18 21.14 -42.46
CA LEU A 40 48.48 19.88 -42.21
C LEU A 40 48.34 19.56 -40.72
N ARG A 41 48.90 20.36 -39.86
CA ARG A 41 48.85 20.15 -38.40
C ARG A 41 47.44 20.39 -37.83
N GLY A 42 46.74 21.43 -38.29
CA GLY A 42 45.36 21.70 -37.89
C GLY A 42 44.41 20.57 -38.22
N PRO A 43 44.37 20.10 -39.49
CA PRO A 43 43.61 18.87 -39.85
C PRO A 43 44.03 17.65 -39.06
N GLY A 44 45.33 17.44 -38.76
CA GLY A 44 45.83 16.35 -37.95
C GLY A 44 45.25 16.38 -36.50
N VAL A 45 45.23 17.54 -35.89
CA VAL A 45 44.60 17.74 -34.54
C VAL A 45 43.10 17.46 -34.61
N ALA A 46 42.39 17.99 -35.59
CA ALA A 46 40.95 17.77 -35.75
C ALA A 46 40.60 16.27 -35.91
N LEU A 47 41.40 15.55 -36.68
CA LEU A 47 41.24 14.09 -36.83
C LEU A 47 41.53 13.34 -35.52
N GLY A 48 42.50 13.81 -34.71
CA GLY A 48 42.77 13.25 -33.40
C GLY A 48 41.61 13.43 -32.40
N VAL A 49 41.00 14.61 -32.40
CA VAL A 49 39.81 14.89 -31.62
C VAL A 49 38.62 14.03 -32.06
N THR A 50 38.45 13.88 -33.40
CA THR A 50 37.40 13.02 -33.96
C THR A 50 37.63 11.55 -33.62
N ALA A 51 38.87 11.07 -33.60
CA ALA A 51 39.20 9.71 -33.17
C ALA A 51 38.83 9.48 -31.70
N LEU A 52 39.21 10.40 -30.80
CA LEU A 52 38.86 10.34 -29.38
C LEU A 52 37.34 10.37 -29.17
N ALA A 53 36.63 11.26 -29.87
CA ALA A 53 35.17 11.35 -29.79
C ALA A 53 34.50 10.06 -30.27
N SER A 54 35.00 9.43 -31.33
CA SER A 54 34.48 8.15 -31.83
C SER A 54 34.74 6.99 -30.86
N VAL A 55 35.88 6.94 -30.20
CA VAL A 55 36.14 5.96 -29.13
C VAL A 55 35.18 6.14 -27.96
N LEU A 56 35.01 7.38 -27.46
CA LEU A 56 34.10 7.66 -26.38
C LEU A 56 32.64 7.34 -26.76
N GLY A 57 32.24 7.62 -28.00
CA GLY A 57 30.93 7.26 -28.54
C GLY A 57 30.74 5.74 -28.60
N ALA A 58 31.73 5.00 -29.09
CA ALA A 58 31.66 3.53 -29.12
C ALA A 58 31.53 2.92 -27.73
N VAL A 59 32.33 3.40 -26.76
CA VAL A 59 32.27 2.98 -25.37
C VAL A 59 30.89 3.31 -24.76
N ALA A 60 30.37 4.53 -24.99
CA ALA A 60 29.07 4.95 -24.50
C ALA A 60 27.92 4.09 -25.05
N VAL A 61 27.94 3.72 -26.31
CA VAL A 61 26.94 2.82 -26.92
C VAL A 61 26.97 1.44 -26.29
N VAL A 62 28.16 0.91 -25.97
CA VAL A 62 28.29 -0.38 -25.31
C VAL A 62 27.82 -0.31 -23.86
N VAL A 63 28.22 0.74 -23.10
CA VAL A 63 27.78 0.98 -21.72
C VAL A 63 26.27 1.19 -21.68
N ALA A 64 25.68 1.90 -22.65
CA ALA A 64 24.24 2.10 -22.74
C ALA A 64 23.47 0.79 -22.90
N ARG A 65 24.06 -0.16 -23.64
CA ARG A 65 23.47 -1.47 -23.83
C ARG A 65 23.52 -2.34 -22.57
N ASP A 66 24.67 -2.41 -21.91
CA ASP A 66 24.95 -3.46 -20.94
C ASP A 66 24.85 -3.00 -19.46
N ALA A 67 25.04 -1.70 -19.19
CA ALA A 67 25.13 -1.21 -17.81
C ALA A 67 24.28 0.02 -17.50
N TYR A 68 24.24 1.02 -18.38
CA TYR A 68 23.57 2.29 -18.09
C TYR A 68 22.88 2.87 -19.32
N PRO A 69 21.58 2.60 -19.53
CA PRO A 69 20.83 3.01 -20.72
C PRO A 69 20.90 4.48 -21.15
N PRO A 70 21.08 5.48 -20.24
CA PRO A 70 21.23 6.87 -20.65
C PRO A 70 22.65 7.25 -21.10
N ALA A 71 23.66 6.35 -21.06
CA ALA A 71 25.06 6.67 -21.38
C ALA A 71 25.25 7.23 -22.79
N ASP A 72 24.54 6.71 -23.80
CA ASP A 72 24.55 7.18 -25.16
C ASP A 72 24.10 8.63 -25.32
N ARG A 73 23.01 9.00 -24.59
CA ARG A 73 22.46 10.36 -24.60
C ARG A 73 23.37 11.34 -23.88
N LEU A 74 23.98 10.92 -22.77
CA LEU A 74 24.95 11.74 -22.05
C LEU A 74 26.20 11.98 -22.87
N ALA A 75 26.73 10.93 -23.54
CA ALA A 75 27.86 11.06 -24.43
C ALA A 75 27.55 11.96 -25.62
N ALA A 76 26.37 11.81 -26.25
CA ALA A 76 25.95 12.67 -27.36
C ALA A 76 25.86 14.15 -26.92
N ARG A 77 25.29 14.43 -25.75
CA ARG A 77 25.23 15.80 -25.18
C ARG A 77 26.63 16.35 -24.89
N ALA A 78 27.51 15.56 -24.29
CA ALA A 78 28.88 15.95 -24.01
C ALA A 78 29.64 16.26 -25.35
N LEU A 79 29.48 15.45 -26.38
CA LEU A 79 30.06 15.69 -27.71
C LEU A 79 29.54 16.99 -28.34
N ILE A 80 28.23 17.24 -28.30
CA ILE A 80 27.63 18.48 -28.82
C ILE A 80 28.21 19.70 -28.09
N VAL A 81 28.30 19.65 -26.76
CA VAL A 81 28.89 20.74 -25.97
C VAL A 81 30.36 20.95 -26.33
N THR A 82 31.16 19.88 -26.42
CA THR A 82 32.57 19.95 -26.76
C THR A 82 32.78 20.52 -28.18
N LEU A 83 32.03 20.05 -29.15
CA LEU A 83 32.07 20.57 -30.54
C LEU A 83 31.62 22.04 -30.58
N GLY A 84 30.62 22.42 -29.81
CA GLY A 84 30.17 23.81 -29.66
C GLY A 84 31.27 24.71 -29.12
N VAL A 85 31.97 24.27 -28.07
CA VAL A 85 33.08 25.01 -27.47
C VAL A 85 34.25 25.16 -28.45
N VAL A 86 34.61 24.09 -29.18
CA VAL A 86 35.66 24.14 -30.18
C VAL A 86 35.27 25.05 -31.35
N ALA A 87 34.00 25.03 -31.80
CA ALA A 87 33.51 25.92 -32.84
C ALA A 87 33.54 27.38 -32.44
N VAL A 88 33.14 27.70 -31.19
CA VAL A 88 33.22 29.06 -30.60
C VAL A 88 34.68 29.51 -30.53
N GLU A 89 35.60 28.64 -30.04
CA GLU A 89 37.04 28.92 -30.03
C GLU A 89 37.55 29.25 -31.42
N GLY A 90 37.24 28.41 -32.40
CA GLY A 90 37.65 28.64 -33.82
C GLY A 90 37.08 29.94 -34.37
N GLY A 91 35.83 30.26 -34.09
CA GLY A 91 35.19 31.53 -34.46
C GLY A 91 35.91 32.75 -33.83
N LEU A 92 36.22 32.69 -32.55
CA LEU A 92 36.96 33.76 -31.86
C LEU A 92 38.39 33.90 -32.38
N GLN A 93 39.07 32.79 -32.67
CA GLN A 93 40.42 32.81 -33.30
C GLN A 93 40.38 33.42 -34.67
N PHE A 94 39.40 33.09 -35.50
CA PHE A 94 39.19 33.67 -36.82
C PHE A 94 38.95 35.20 -36.74
N LEU A 95 38.09 35.65 -35.84
CA LEU A 95 37.85 37.08 -35.58
C LEU A 95 39.12 37.79 -35.13
N TRP A 96 39.88 37.19 -34.22
CA TRP A 96 41.15 37.74 -33.72
C TRP A 96 42.19 37.87 -34.85
N GLU A 97 42.28 36.85 -35.73
CA GLU A 97 43.19 36.89 -36.88
C GLU A 97 42.83 37.97 -37.91
N LEU A 98 41.53 38.30 -38.05
CA LEU A 98 41.05 39.38 -38.93
C LEU A 98 41.56 40.75 -38.47
N TYR A 99 41.72 40.97 -37.14
CA TYR A 99 42.21 42.23 -36.58
C TYR A 99 43.70 42.28 -36.34
N ARG A 100 44.45 41.20 -36.60
CA ARG A 100 45.88 41.14 -36.38
C ARG A 100 46.66 41.92 -37.42
N PRO A 101 47.54 42.89 -37.04
CA PRO A 101 48.31 43.65 -37.99
C PRO A 101 49.35 42.77 -38.68
N ARG A 102 49.29 42.70 -40.01
CA ARG A 102 50.16 41.91 -40.87
C ARG A 102 51.56 42.55 -41.00
N ARG A 103 52.41 42.40 -40.01
CA ARG A 103 53.81 42.80 -40.07
C ARG A 103 54.62 41.54 -40.33
N GLY A 104 54.93 41.26 -41.59
CA GLY A 104 56.11 40.54 -42.12
C GLY A 104 56.61 39.25 -41.46
N GLN A 105 55.89 38.69 -40.54
CA GLN A 105 56.22 37.39 -39.91
C GLN A 105 55.32 36.29 -40.40
N GLU A 106 55.91 35.11 -40.56
CA GLU A 106 55.33 33.84 -41.03
C GLU A 106 53.87 33.68 -40.64
N LEU A 107 53.06 33.34 -41.62
CA LEU A 107 51.64 32.97 -41.47
C LEU A 107 51.51 31.86 -40.43
N ASN A 108 51.35 32.23 -39.15
CA ASN A 108 50.86 31.34 -38.15
C ASN A 108 49.37 31.18 -38.42
N TYR A 109 49.01 30.11 -39.15
CA TYR A 109 47.66 29.84 -39.54
C TYR A 109 46.80 29.62 -38.31
N ALA A 110 45.72 30.38 -38.22
CA ALA A 110 44.68 30.33 -37.18
C ALA A 110 43.86 29.01 -37.18
N THR A 111 44.44 27.94 -37.68
CA THR A 111 43.73 26.65 -37.87
C THR A 111 43.98 25.66 -36.77
N GLU A 112 44.84 25.97 -35.79
CA GLU A 112 45.10 25.08 -34.66
C GLU A 112 44.19 25.44 -33.48
N SER A 113 43.11 24.69 -33.27
CA SER A 113 42.35 24.77 -32.02
C SER A 113 43.27 24.46 -30.84
N ARG A 114 43.40 25.38 -29.90
CA ARG A 114 44.23 25.19 -28.70
C ARG A 114 43.62 24.10 -27.81
N LEU A 115 42.28 24.09 -27.69
CA LEU A 115 41.55 23.06 -26.96
C LEU A 115 41.63 21.71 -27.67
N GLY A 116 41.53 21.70 -29.00
CA GLY A 116 41.73 20.48 -29.77
C GLY A 116 43.14 19.94 -29.62
N GLY A 117 44.19 20.80 -29.60
CA GLY A 117 45.57 20.43 -29.34
C GLY A 117 45.79 19.80 -27.97
N LEU A 118 45.10 20.27 -26.93
CA LEU A 118 45.13 19.68 -25.60
C LEU A 118 44.58 18.24 -25.57
N LEU A 119 43.53 17.97 -26.34
CA LEU A 119 42.94 16.64 -26.46
C LEU A 119 43.75 15.70 -27.35
N ALA A 120 44.38 16.23 -28.37
CA ALA A 120 45.17 15.44 -29.34
C ALA A 120 46.59 15.08 -28.84
N ASP A 121 47.20 15.94 -28.02
CA ASP A 121 48.56 15.74 -27.51
C ASP A 121 48.64 16.14 -25.99
N PRO A 122 48.21 15.26 -25.07
CA PRO A 122 48.27 15.51 -23.63
C PRO A 122 49.67 15.73 -23.09
N ALA A 123 50.69 15.14 -23.73
CA ALA A 123 52.09 15.29 -23.30
C ALA A 123 52.61 16.71 -23.58
N ALA A 124 52.25 17.31 -24.70
CA ALA A 124 52.58 18.69 -25.03
C ALA A 124 51.92 19.66 -24.06
N TRP A 125 50.70 19.36 -23.59
CA TRP A 125 50.00 20.15 -22.55
C TRP A 125 50.76 20.14 -21.19
N ALA A 126 51.18 18.97 -20.74
CA ALA A 126 51.93 18.83 -19.52
C ALA A 126 53.24 19.65 -19.58
N LYS A 127 53.95 19.64 -20.72
CA LYS A 127 55.16 20.46 -20.93
C LYS A 127 54.89 21.96 -20.95
N ASN A 128 53.79 22.38 -21.59
CA ASN A 128 53.38 23.79 -21.64
C ASN A 128 52.94 24.29 -20.25
N LEU A 129 52.24 23.47 -19.48
CA LEU A 129 51.84 23.79 -18.11
C LEU A 129 53.09 23.89 -17.19
N ALA A 130 54.02 22.94 -17.30
CA ALA A 130 55.26 22.96 -16.55
C ALA A 130 56.06 24.25 -16.88
N GLY A 131 56.18 24.61 -18.18
CA GLY A 131 56.85 25.85 -18.58
C GLY A 131 56.13 27.11 -18.07
N ALA A 132 54.81 27.13 -18.01
CA ALA A 132 54.06 28.24 -17.42
C ALA A 132 54.26 28.34 -15.90
N LEU A 133 54.35 27.20 -15.19
CA LEU A 133 54.67 27.15 -13.79
C LEU A 133 56.10 27.58 -13.52
N ASP A 134 57.08 27.16 -14.37
CA ASP A 134 58.47 27.59 -14.29
C ASP A 134 58.57 29.12 -14.39
N TYR A 135 57.82 29.73 -15.30
CA TYR A 135 57.79 31.18 -15.43
C TYR A 135 57.14 31.88 -14.25
N GLN A 136 56.03 31.33 -13.76
CA GLN A 136 55.23 31.93 -12.65
C GLN A 136 55.93 31.87 -11.29
N PHE A 137 56.60 30.75 -10.99
CA PHE A 137 57.21 30.51 -9.70
C PHE A 137 58.75 30.80 -9.68
N GLY A 138 59.35 31.08 -10.80
CA GLY A 138 60.77 31.46 -10.88
C GLY A 138 61.75 30.33 -10.63
N PHE A 139 61.29 29.08 -10.47
CA PHE A 139 62.15 27.90 -10.38
C PHE A 139 61.68 26.85 -11.37
N LYS A 140 62.64 26.05 -11.84
CA LYS A 140 62.36 25.09 -12.94
C LYS A 140 61.65 23.83 -12.44
N VAL A 141 60.31 23.88 -12.40
CA VAL A 141 59.45 22.73 -12.04
C VAL A 141 59.65 21.58 -13.02
N SER A 142 59.86 21.92 -14.31
CA SER A 142 60.10 20.95 -15.40
C SER A 142 61.40 20.14 -15.25
N GLU A 143 62.39 20.65 -14.51
CA GLU A 143 63.64 19.94 -14.25
C GLU A 143 63.60 19.13 -12.93
N THR A 144 62.54 19.22 -12.13
CA THR A 144 62.41 18.47 -10.87
C THR A 144 62.31 16.97 -11.12
N TRP A 145 62.81 16.15 -10.20
CA TRP A 145 62.71 14.70 -10.28
C TRP A 145 61.25 14.24 -10.28
N LEU A 146 60.36 14.94 -9.59
CA LEU A 146 58.95 14.65 -9.51
C LEU A 146 58.27 14.83 -10.86
N TYR A 147 58.57 15.92 -11.60
CA TYR A 147 58.03 16.14 -12.93
C TYR A 147 58.51 15.07 -13.92
N ARG A 148 59.80 14.77 -13.92
CA ARG A 148 60.36 13.71 -14.80
C ARG A 148 59.82 12.33 -14.49
N PHE A 149 59.64 12.04 -13.19
CA PHE A 149 58.99 10.80 -12.75
C PHE A 149 57.53 10.77 -13.23
N LEU A 150 56.77 11.86 -13.03
CA LEU A 150 55.36 11.93 -13.46
C LEU A 150 55.24 11.81 -14.98
N GLU A 151 56.10 12.49 -15.76
CA GLU A 151 56.10 12.41 -17.21
C GLU A 151 56.40 10.97 -17.69
N GLY A 152 57.35 10.27 -17.10
CA GLY A 152 57.69 8.90 -17.45
C GLY A 152 56.75 7.83 -16.89
N ALA A 153 56.20 8.05 -15.68
CA ALA A 153 55.37 7.08 -14.96
C ALA A 153 53.87 7.23 -15.26
N LEU A 154 53.38 8.40 -15.72
CA LEU A 154 51.94 8.66 -15.90
C LEU A 154 51.27 7.60 -16.80
N LEU A 155 51.82 7.35 -17.98
CA LEU A 155 51.26 6.38 -18.94
C LEU A 155 51.28 4.95 -18.35
N PRO A 156 52.39 4.42 -17.86
CA PRO A 156 52.41 3.08 -17.25
C PRO A 156 51.50 2.98 -15.99
N VAL A 157 51.40 4.04 -15.14
CA VAL A 157 50.47 4.04 -14.01
C VAL A 157 49.02 4.01 -14.48
N VAL A 158 48.64 4.80 -15.49
CA VAL A 158 47.29 4.79 -16.04
C VAL A 158 46.98 3.41 -16.68
N LEU A 159 47.91 2.85 -17.44
CA LEU A 159 47.74 1.51 -18.01
C LEU A 159 47.62 0.45 -16.92
N PHE A 160 48.45 0.51 -15.90
CA PHE A 160 48.35 -0.40 -14.75
C PHE A 160 46.97 -0.27 -14.05
N GLN A 161 46.54 0.97 -13.81
CA GLN A 161 45.20 1.22 -13.21
C GLN A 161 44.08 0.67 -14.06
N LEU A 162 44.14 0.83 -15.40
CA LEU A 162 43.12 0.25 -16.30
C LEU A 162 43.14 -1.27 -16.27
N VAL A 163 44.33 -1.90 -16.23
CA VAL A 163 44.46 -3.35 -16.09
C VAL A 163 43.88 -3.83 -14.74
N VAL A 164 44.18 -3.12 -13.66
CA VAL A 164 43.61 -3.44 -12.32
C VAL A 164 42.10 -3.33 -12.34
N LEU A 165 41.53 -2.24 -12.88
CA LEU A 165 40.08 -2.06 -12.99
C LEU A 165 39.44 -3.16 -13.87
N TYR A 166 40.08 -3.54 -14.96
CA TYR A 166 39.64 -4.62 -15.81
C TYR A 166 39.63 -5.97 -15.07
N LEU A 167 40.68 -6.26 -14.31
CA LEU A 167 40.75 -7.47 -13.48
C LEU A 167 39.73 -7.43 -12.35
N LEU A 168 39.50 -6.28 -11.71
CA LEU A 168 38.47 -6.13 -10.69
C LEU A 168 37.06 -6.41 -11.22
N SER A 169 36.82 -6.21 -12.52
CA SER A 169 35.55 -6.57 -13.17
C SER A 169 35.26 -8.07 -13.15
N THR A 170 36.25 -8.92 -12.81
CA THR A 170 36.06 -10.37 -12.66
C THR A 170 35.35 -10.75 -11.36
N LEU A 171 35.34 -9.85 -10.37
CA LEU A 171 34.77 -10.12 -9.07
C LEU A 171 33.29 -9.74 -9.06
N VAL A 172 32.44 -10.67 -8.62
CA VAL A 172 31.00 -10.45 -8.48
C VAL A 172 30.57 -10.79 -7.07
N PHE A 173 29.96 -9.83 -6.40
CA PHE A 173 29.32 -10.02 -5.10
C PHE A 173 27.80 -9.93 -5.30
N LEU A 174 27.09 -10.94 -4.84
CA LEU A 174 25.63 -10.99 -4.87
C LEU A 174 25.11 -10.94 -3.44
N ASP A 175 24.15 -10.05 -3.21
CA ASP A 175 23.49 -9.90 -1.93
C ASP A 175 22.70 -11.15 -1.55
N PRO A 176 22.41 -11.38 -0.25
CA PRO A 176 21.60 -12.52 0.21
C PRO A 176 20.19 -12.59 -0.41
N ALA A 177 19.66 -11.45 -0.86
CA ALA A 177 18.35 -11.36 -1.50
C ALA A 177 18.41 -11.54 -3.02
N GLU A 178 19.62 -11.55 -3.61
CA GLU A 178 19.84 -11.62 -5.04
C GLU A 178 20.24 -13.03 -5.49
N ALA A 179 19.86 -13.34 -6.72
CA ALA A 179 20.46 -14.38 -7.53
C ALA A 179 20.77 -13.82 -8.93
N ALA A 180 21.68 -14.42 -9.65
CA ALA A 180 22.07 -13.89 -10.95
C ALA A 180 22.25 -15.00 -11.98
N ILE A 181 22.13 -14.62 -13.25
CA ILE A 181 22.50 -15.48 -14.37
C ILE A 181 23.81 -14.94 -14.96
N LEU A 182 24.80 -15.81 -15.02
CA LEU A 182 26.03 -15.57 -15.76
C LEU A 182 25.76 -15.85 -17.22
N GLU A 183 25.93 -14.84 -18.05
CA GLU A 183 25.84 -14.94 -19.50
C GLU A 183 27.25 -14.95 -20.12
N ARG A 184 27.49 -15.87 -21.01
CA ARG A 184 28.71 -15.93 -21.80
C ARG A 184 28.36 -15.60 -23.27
N PHE A 185 28.90 -14.51 -23.77
CA PHE A 185 28.57 -14.01 -25.12
C PHE A 185 27.06 -13.85 -25.36
N GLY A 186 26.31 -13.44 -24.30
CA GLY A 186 24.86 -13.24 -24.37
C GLY A 186 24.00 -14.50 -24.21
N GLN A 187 24.63 -15.68 -23.99
CA GLN A 187 23.90 -16.92 -23.69
C GLN A 187 23.99 -17.28 -22.21
N PRO A 188 22.89 -17.76 -21.58
CA PRO A 188 22.90 -18.17 -20.20
C PRO A 188 23.80 -19.39 -19.98
N ALA A 189 24.87 -19.22 -19.18
CA ALA A 189 25.84 -20.28 -18.92
C ALA A 189 25.56 -21.00 -17.59
N ARG A 190 25.36 -20.23 -16.50
CA ARG A 190 25.07 -20.79 -15.17
C ARG A 190 24.32 -19.79 -14.29
N GLU A 191 23.64 -20.32 -13.28
CA GLU A 191 23.01 -19.53 -12.22
C GLU A 191 23.98 -19.35 -11.06
N LEU A 192 23.99 -18.13 -10.52
CA LEU A 192 24.80 -17.74 -9.37
C LEU A 192 23.87 -17.46 -8.20
N THR A 193 24.16 -18.12 -7.07
CA THR A 193 23.47 -17.85 -5.80
C THR A 193 24.14 -16.69 -5.07
N SER A 194 23.57 -16.26 -3.94
CA SER A 194 24.18 -15.23 -3.10
C SER A 194 25.62 -15.58 -2.69
N GLY A 195 26.47 -14.57 -2.62
CA GLY A 195 27.86 -14.73 -2.21
C GLY A 195 28.87 -14.19 -3.22
N PHE A 196 30.10 -14.63 -3.06
CA PHE A 196 31.23 -14.24 -3.91
C PHE A 196 31.40 -15.21 -5.08
N HIS A 197 31.54 -14.65 -6.28
CA HIS A 197 31.75 -15.40 -7.51
C HIS A 197 32.86 -14.77 -8.37
N LEU A 198 33.56 -15.60 -9.08
CA LEU A 198 34.51 -15.20 -10.12
C LEU A 198 33.89 -15.41 -11.50
N LYS A 199 34.06 -14.43 -12.37
CA LYS A 199 33.69 -14.49 -13.79
C LYS A 199 34.85 -14.04 -14.67
N TRP A 200 34.75 -14.37 -15.96
CA TRP A 200 35.63 -13.76 -16.92
C TRP A 200 35.32 -12.26 -17.07
N PRO A 201 36.37 -11.43 -17.29
CA PRO A 201 36.16 -9.99 -17.42
C PRO A 201 35.30 -9.70 -18.67
N TRP A 202 34.67 -8.55 -18.64
CA TRP A 202 33.97 -8.05 -19.82
C TRP A 202 34.95 -7.96 -21.01
N PRO A 203 34.59 -8.34 -22.28
CA PRO A 203 33.22 -8.63 -22.75
C PRO A 203 32.83 -10.12 -22.74
N PHE A 204 33.64 -11.02 -22.20
CA PHE A 204 33.42 -12.46 -22.28
C PHE A 204 32.23 -12.93 -21.47
N GLU A 205 32.07 -12.41 -20.24
CA GLU A 205 30.96 -12.78 -19.35
C GLU A 205 30.32 -11.53 -18.75
N THR A 206 28.98 -11.55 -18.73
CA THR A 206 28.12 -10.55 -18.09
C THR A 206 27.26 -11.22 -17.03
N VAL A 207 26.82 -10.44 -16.01
CA VAL A 207 25.98 -10.93 -14.91
C VAL A 207 24.70 -10.12 -14.88
N ARG A 208 23.56 -10.80 -15.02
CA ARG A 208 22.22 -10.21 -14.85
C ARG A 208 21.70 -10.58 -13.47
N ARG A 209 21.46 -9.57 -12.63
CA ARG A 209 20.99 -9.73 -11.24
C ARG A 209 19.48 -9.67 -11.16
N PHE A 210 18.91 -10.49 -10.27
CA PHE A 210 17.48 -10.57 -9.99
C PHE A 210 17.27 -10.62 -8.48
N GLU A 211 16.34 -9.80 -7.96
CA GLU A 211 15.94 -9.79 -6.55
C GLU A 211 14.94 -10.92 -6.29
N VAL A 212 15.43 -12.14 -6.05
CA VAL A 212 14.58 -13.34 -5.94
C VAL A 212 13.86 -13.46 -4.60
N ARG A 213 14.39 -12.86 -3.54
CA ARG A 213 13.78 -12.88 -2.20
C ARG A 213 12.96 -11.64 -1.89
N ARG A 214 12.99 -10.65 -2.76
CA ARG A 214 12.15 -9.48 -2.63
C ARG A 214 10.77 -9.76 -3.21
N VAL A 215 9.76 -9.55 -2.39
CA VAL A 215 8.37 -9.58 -2.85
C VAL A 215 8.15 -8.40 -3.77
N GLN A 216 7.72 -8.68 -4.98
CA GLN A 216 7.29 -7.71 -5.97
C GLN A 216 5.77 -7.64 -5.94
N SER A 217 5.21 -6.46 -6.13
CA SER A 217 3.76 -6.25 -6.15
C SER A 217 3.33 -5.44 -7.34
N PHE A 218 2.13 -5.72 -7.82
CA PHE A 218 1.39 -4.89 -8.75
C PHE A 218 -0.08 -4.90 -8.35
N GLU A 219 -0.79 -3.91 -8.81
CA GLU A 219 -2.22 -3.74 -8.55
C GLU A 219 -2.97 -3.77 -9.87
N ILE A 220 -4.16 -4.36 -9.86
CA ILE A 220 -5.06 -4.45 -11.02
C ILE A 220 -6.45 -3.95 -10.63
N GLY A 221 -7.17 -3.42 -11.62
CA GLY A 221 -8.52 -2.90 -11.46
C GLY A 221 -8.59 -1.38 -11.45
N TYR A 222 -7.46 -0.68 -11.48
CA TYR A 222 -7.42 0.77 -11.65
C TYR A 222 -6.12 1.23 -12.31
N GLN A 223 -6.16 2.42 -12.89
CA GLN A 223 -4.98 3.07 -13.46
C GLN A 223 -4.59 4.24 -12.56
N ASP A 224 -3.42 4.12 -11.95
CA ASP A 224 -2.78 5.21 -11.25
C ASP A 224 -1.77 5.86 -12.21
N THR A 225 -2.17 6.95 -12.87
CA THR A 225 -1.30 7.70 -13.78
C THR A 225 -0.26 8.55 -13.04
N ALA A 226 -0.38 8.68 -11.73
CA ALA A 226 0.50 9.49 -10.91
C ALA A 226 1.52 8.62 -10.14
N ARG A 227 2.47 7.99 -10.85
CA ARG A 227 3.72 7.55 -10.21
C ARG A 227 4.47 8.79 -9.72
N GLY A 228 4.19 9.22 -8.50
CA GLY A 228 4.86 10.35 -7.86
C GLY A 228 3.96 11.37 -7.19
N ALA A 229 2.65 11.22 -7.23
CA ALA A 229 1.78 12.01 -6.34
C ALA A 229 2.03 11.56 -4.89
N PRO A 230 2.19 12.49 -3.93
CA PRO A 230 2.22 12.13 -2.53
C PRO A 230 0.97 11.32 -2.22
N ALA A 231 1.14 10.21 -1.49
CA ALA A 231 0.05 9.37 -1.04
C ALA A 231 -1.11 10.28 -0.61
N ALA A 232 -2.22 10.18 -1.34
CA ALA A 232 -3.42 10.93 -1.01
C ALA A 232 -3.69 10.73 0.47
N ASP A 233 -4.00 11.84 1.12
CA ASP A 233 -4.33 11.96 2.52
C ASP A 233 -4.92 10.64 3.06
N LYS A 234 -4.41 10.16 4.21
CA LYS A 234 -4.86 8.92 4.88
C LYS A 234 -6.30 9.01 5.39
N SER A 235 -7.16 9.77 4.70
CA SER A 235 -8.58 9.79 4.93
C SER A 235 -9.18 8.42 4.61
N THR A 236 -10.14 8.00 5.40
CA THR A 236 -10.89 6.76 5.19
C THR A 236 -11.41 6.73 3.75
N LEU A 237 -10.97 5.74 2.97
CA LEU A 237 -11.42 5.55 1.60
C LEU A 237 -12.90 5.11 1.64
N LEU A 238 -13.78 6.01 1.24
CA LEU A 238 -15.20 5.73 1.08
C LEU A 238 -15.44 5.30 -0.37
N TRP A 239 -16.04 4.13 -0.57
CA TRP A 239 -16.34 3.61 -1.91
C TRP A 239 -17.32 4.48 -2.71
N THR A 240 -18.04 5.38 -2.05
CA THR A 240 -19.00 6.32 -2.67
C THR A 240 -18.34 7.50 -3.37
N VAL A 241 -17.04 7.72 -3.14
CA VAL A 241 -16.29 8.83 -3.73
C VAL A 241 -15.21 8.24 -4.65
N PRO A 242 -15.03 8.78 -5.88
CA PRO A 242 -13.92 8.36 -6.75
C PRO A 242 -12.59 8.58 -6.06
N HIS A 243 -11.80 7.52 -5.88
CA HIS A 243 -10.49 7.58 -5.25
C HIS A 243 -9.34 7.24 -6.20
N PHE A 244 -9.67 6.76 -7.39
CA PHE A 244 -8.73 6.60 -8.50
C PHE A 244 -9.18 7.40 -9.71
N GLN A 245 -8.25 7.78 -10.58
CA GLN A 245 -8.58 8.56 -11.78
C GLN A 245 -9.42 7.75 -12.76
N GLN A 246 -9.13 6.45 -12.88
CA GLN A 246 -9.86 5.52 -13.72
C GLN A 246 -9.91 4.16 -13.04
N GLU A 247 -11.11 3.66 -12.81
CA GLU A 247 -11.36 2.30 -12.28
C GLU A 247 -11.87 1.41 -13.40
N ASP A 248 -11.31 0.20 -13.47
CA ASP A 248 -11.74 -0.80 -14.41
C ASP A 248 -12.99 -1.52 -13.87
N GLN A 249 -13.98 -1.69 -14.74
CA GLN A 249 -15.24 -2.33 -14.39
C GLN A 249 -15.25 -3.78 -14.88
N PHE A 250 -15.64 -4.68 -13.99
CA PHE A 250 -15.75 -6.11 -14.28
C PHE A 250 -17.20 -6.56 -14.24
N LEU A 251 -17.53 -7.56 -15.06
CA LEU A 251 -18.83 -8.16 -15.09
C LEU A 251 -18.98 -9.21 -13.98
N THR A 252 -20.14 -9.20 -13.31
CA THR A 252 -20.56 -10.26 -12.39
C THR A 252 -21.92 -10.81 -12.82
N ALA A 253 -22.19 -12.08 -12.47
CA ALA A 253 -23.47 -12.69 -12.75
C ALA A 253 -24.59 -12.01 -11.95
N SER A 254 -25.77 -11.85 -12.57
CA SER A 254 -26.99 -11.48 -11.86
C SER A 254 -27.75 -12.73 -11.48
N ALA A 255 -28.25 -12.80 -10.25
CA ALA A 255 -29.17 -13.87 -9.82
C ALA A 255 -30.62 -13.68 -10.31
N GLU A 256 -30.94 -12.47 -10.75
CA GLU A 256 -32.27 -12.16 -11.25
C GLU A 256 -32.40 -12.59 -12.72
N THR A 257 -33.38 -13.46 -13.00
CA THR A 257 -33.83 -13.73 -14.36
C THR A 257 -34.48 -12.43 -14.85
N ALA A 258 -33.77 -11.69 -15.69
CA ALA A 258 -34.32 -10.45 -16.25
C ALA A 258 -35.63 -10.75 -16.93
N ALA A 259 -36.72 -10.15 -16.46
CA ALA A 259 -37.96 -10.10 -17.18
C ALA A 259 -37.78 -9.13 -18.34
N GLY A 260 -37.37 -9.65 -19.51
CA GLY A 260 -37.16 -8.86 -20.72
C GLY A 260 -35.83 -9.17 -21.43
N ASP A 261 -35.52 -8.46 -22.51
CA ASP A 261 -34.34 -8.60 -23.37
C ASP A 261 -33.00 -8.14 -22.73
N ALA A 262 -32.97 -7.77 -21.44
CA ALA A 262 -31.78 -7.30 -20.78
C ALA A 262 -30.88 -8.46 -20.35
N VAL A 263 -29.58 -8.38 -20.67
CA VAL A 263 -28.58 -9.34 -20.21
C VAL A 263 -28.42 -9.18 -18.70
N PRO A 264 -28.61 -10.24 -17.89
CA PRO A 264 -28.56 -10.16 -16.44
C PRO A 264 -27.11 -10.10 -15.97
N VAL A 265 -26.45 -8.93 -16.07
CA VAL A 265 -25.09 -8.69 -15.63
C VAL A 265 -25.02 -7.45 -14.75
N ASN A 266 -24.16 -7.49 -13.77
CA ASN A 266 -23.83 -6.35 -12.94
C ASN A 266 -22.38 -5.90 -13.20
N LEU A 267 -22.12 -4.61 -13.04
CA LEU A 267 -20.80 -4.02 -13.12
C LEU A 267 -20.26 -3.77 -11.71
N VAL A 268 -19.00 -4.14 -11.50
CA VAL A 268 -18.30 -3.97 -10.21
C VAL A 268 -16.89 -3.53 -10.47
N SER A 269 -16.41 -2.58 -9.71
CA SER A 269 -14.98 -2.20 -9.64
C SER A 269 -14.28 -3.08 -8.61
N PHE A 270 -13.08 -3.56 -8.98
CA PHE A 270 -12.22 -4.33 -8.11
C PHE A 270 -10.87 -3.64 -7.97
N ASN A 271 -10.35 -3.63 -6.76
CA ASN A 271 -8.95 -3.34 -6.49
C ASN A 271 -8.30 -4.61 -5.94
N VAL A 272 -7.38 -5.17 -6.70
CA VAL A 272 -6.71 -6.43 -6.36
C VAL A 272 -5.21 -6.23 -6.37
N ARG A 273 -4.58 -6.45 -5.22
CA ARG A 273 -3.13 -6.49 -5.07
C ARG A 273 -2.62 -7.91 -5.26
N VAL A 274 -1.61 -8.05 -6.11
CA VAL A 274 -0.91 -9.30 -6.36
C VAL A 274 0.53 -9.16 -5.91
N GLU A 275 0.96 -10.06 -5.05
CA GLU A 275 2.34 -10.14 -4.57
C GLU A 275 2.98 -11.44 -5.05
N TYR A 276 4.18 -11.33 -5.60
CA TYR A 276 4.90 -12.48 -6.12
C TYR A 276 6.42 -12.33 -5.92
N PHE A 277 7.13 -13.45 -6.03
CA PHE A 277 8.58 -13.46 -6.09
C PHE A 277 9.07 -14.35 -7.25
N ILE A 278 10.31 -14.12 -7.66
CA ILE A 278 10.93 -14.86 -8.74
C ILE A 278 11.38 -16.22 -8.19
N ALA A 279 10.79 -17.32 -8.67
CA ALA A 279 11.12 -18.69 -8.25
C ALA A 279 12.15 -19.33 -9.19
N ASP A 280 12.06 -19.09 -10.48
CA ASP A 280 12.98 -19.58 -11.50
C ASP A 280 13.47 -18.40 -12.35
N ILE A 281 14.72 -17.99 -12.11
CA ILE A 281 15.30 -16.82 -12.77
C ILE A 281 15.54 -17.06 -14.27
N ARG A 282 15.74 -18.29 -14.70
CA ARG A 282 15.96 -18.62 -16.10
C ARG A 282 14.67 -18.47 -16.91
N GLN A 283 13.56 -19.01 -16.41
CA GLN A 283 12.26 -18.84 -17.05
C GLN A 283 11.87 -17.37 -17.06
N PHE A 284 12.03 -16.68 -15.93
CA PHE A 284 11.70 -15.26 -15.80
C PHE A 284 12.49 -14.38 -16.76
N ALA A 285 13.79 -14.65 -16.94
CA ALA A 285 14.67 -13.80 -17.75
C ALA A 285 14.58 -14.03 -19.26
N TYR A 286 14.27 -15.28 -19.70
CA TYR A 286 14.44 -15.66 -21.12
C TYR A 286 13.17 -16.16 -21.80
N ARG A 287 12.12 -16.49 -21.06
CA ARG A 287 10.88 -16.99 -21.67
C ARG A 287 10.06 -15.86 -22.29
N HIS A 288 10.01 -14.70 -21.63
CA HIS A 288 9.24 -13.54 -22.05
C HIS A 288 10.07 -12.25 -21.92
N ALA A 289 9.82 -11.29 -22.82
CA ALA A 289 10.51 -10.00 -22.79
C ALA A 289 10.16 -9.15 -21.55
N ALA A 290 8.93 -9.30 -21.02
CA ALA A 290 8.43 -8.58 -19.87
C ALA A 290 7.51 -9.47 -19.01
N PRO A 291 8.08 -10.43 -18.25
CA PRO A 291 7.27 -11.43 -17.52
C PRO A 291 6.31 -10.84 -16.49
N GLY A 292 6.69 -9.75 -15.82
CA GLY A 292 5.80 -9.04 -14.89
C GLY A 292 4.55 -8.51 -15.59
N ARG A 293 4.66 -7.94 -16.78
CA ARG A 293 3.49 -7.47 -17.56
C ARG A 293 2.63 -8.62 -18.06
N VAL A 294 3.23 -9.74 -18.41
CA VAL A 294 2.49 -10.93 -18.83
C VAL A 294 1.70 -11.49 -17.63
N LEU A 295 2.30 -11.50 -16.45
CA LEU A 295 1.61 -11.89 -15.20
C LEU A 295 0.44 -10.94 -14.88
N GLU A 296 0.62 -9.63 -15.03
CA GLU A 296 -0.43 -8.63 -14.84
C GLU A 296 -1.61 -8.87 -15.79
N GLN A 297 -1.35 -9.08 -17.08
CA GLN A 297 -2.40 -9.39 -18.05
C GLN A 297 -3.09 -10.72 -17.77
N ALA A 298 -2.34 -11.73 -17.30
CA ALA A 298 -2.91 -12.99 -16.85
C ALA A 298 -3.82 -12.79 -15.63
N ALA A 299 -3.44 -11.91 -14.70
CA ALA A 299 -4.25 -11.58 -13.53
C ALA A 299 -5.57 -10.90 -13.91
N TYR A 300 -5.55 -9.93 -14.83
CA TYR A 300 -6.76 -9.33 -15.39
C TYR A 300 -7.71 -10.39 -16.00
N ARG A 301 -7.16 -11.29 -16.80
CA ARG A 301 -7.96 -12.36 -17.43
C ARG A 301 -8.54 -13.31 -16.38
N VAL A 302 -7.74 -13.76 -15.42
CA VAL A 302 -8.20 -14.65 -14.35
C VAL A 302 -9.26 -13.97 -13.48
N LEU A 303 -9.08 -12.68 -13.16
CA LEU A 303 -10.06 -11.89 -12.43
C LEU A 303 -11.39 -11.82 -13.19
N THR A 304 -11.36 -11.41 -14.46
CA THR A 304 -12.56 -11.31 -15.31
C THR A 304 -13.33 -12.64 -15.41
N GLN A 305 -12.61 -13.75 -15.58
CA GLN A 305 -13.24 -15.09 -15.64
C GLN A 305 -13.82 -15.52 -14.29
N THR A 306 -13.20 -15.11 -13.19
CA THR A 306 -13.65 -15.49 -11.85
C THR A 306 -14.85 -14.65 -11.43
N THR A 307 -14.86 -13.36 -11.73
CA THR A 307 -15.96 -12.44 -11.41
C THR A 307 -17.22 -12.74 -12.22
N ALA A 308 -17.07 -13.04 -13.51
CA ALA A 308 -18.21 -13.37 -14.39
C ALA A 308 -18.99 -14.62 -13.94
N ALA A 309 -18.38 -15.51 -13.17
CA ALA A 309 -18.99 -16.72 -12.64
C ALA A 309 -19.66 -16.55 -11.26
N ARG A 310 -19.59 -15.36 -10.66
CA ARG A 310 -20.04 -15.09 -9.29
C ARG A 310 -21.07 -13.96 -9.25
N GLY A 311 -22.00 -14.03 -8.29
CA GLY A 311 -22.99 -12.98 -8.08
C GLY A 311 -22.41 -11.74 -7.40
N LEU A 312 -23.05 -10.59 -7.62
CA LEU A 312 -22.66 -9.29 -7.07
C LEU A 312 -22.47 -9.32 -5.54
N PHE A 313 -23.49 -9.77 -4.82
CA PHE A 313 -23.49 -9.80 -3.35
C PHE A 313 -22.48 -10.82 -2.77
N ASP A 314 -22.21 -11.90 -3.51
CA ASP A 314 -21.20 -12.88 -3.13
C ASP A 314 -19.79 -12.24 -3.15
N VAL A 315 -19.44 -11.57 -4.26
CA VAL A 315 -18.11 -10.95 -4.42
C VAL A 315 -17.89 -9.73 -3.51
N MET A 316 -18.96 -9.02 -3.13
CA MET A 316 -18.90 -7.89 -2.19
C MET A 316 -18.91 -8.33 -0.73
N GLY A 317 -19.46 -9.51 -0.43
CA GLY A 317 -19.66 -10.05 0.91
C GLY A 317 -18.70 -11.17 1.30
N GLU A 318 -19.28 -12.25 1.78
CA GLU A 318 -18.54 -13.41 2.34
C GLU A 318 -17.66 -14.13 1.33
N GLY A 319 -18.09 -14.20 0.07
CA GLY A 319 -17.36 -14.85 -1.02
C GLY A 319 -16.04 -14.16 -1.41
N ARG A 320 -15.83 -12.92 -0.97
CA ARG A 320 -14.60 -12.14 -1.25
C ARG A 320 -13.33 -12.85 -0.79
N ARG A 321 -13.35 -13.44 0.41
CA ARG A 321 -12.18 -14.15 0.97
C ARG A 321 -11.88 -15.43 0.20
N GLU A 322 -12.91 -16.19 -0.12
CA GLU A 322 -12.78 -17.41 -0.93
C GLU A 322 -12.28 -17.08 -2.34
N MET A 323 -12.80 -15.99 -2.93
CA MET A 323 -12.38 -15.52 -4.25
C MET A 323 -10.88 -15.22 -4.31
N ALA A 324 -10.31 -14.57 -3.27
CA ALA A 324 -8.88 -14.30 -3.20
C ALA A 324 -8.04 -15.59 -3.30
N GLY A 325 -8.42 -16.66 -2.60
CA GLY A 325 -7.75 -17.97 -2.69
C GLY A 325 -7.90 -18.63 -4.06
N VAL A 326 -9.08 -18.53 -4.68
CA VAL A 326 -9.32 -19.04 -6.05
C VAL A 326 -8.47 -18.27 -7.06
N LEU A 327 -8.41 -16.94 -6.94
CA LEU A 327 -7.58 -16.09 -7.80
C LEU A 327 -6.11 -16.46 -7.68
N GLN A 328 -5.59 -16.64 -6.46
CA GLN A 328 -4.21 -17.02 -6.22
C GLN A 328 -3.89 -18.36 -6.89
N THR A 329 -4.74 -19.37 -6.71
CA THR A 329 -4.54 -20.72 -7.27
C THR A 329 -4.58 -20.69 -8.80
N ARG A 330 -5.58 -20.01 -9.38
CA ARG A 330 -5.72 -19.91 -10.84
C ARG A 330 -4.60 -19.09 -11.47
N LEU A 331 -4.19 -17.99 -10.83
CA LEU A 331 -3.09 -17.17 -11.31
C LEU A 331 -1.77 -17.91 -11.26
N GLN A 332 -1.50 -18.70 -10.20
CA GLN A 332 -0.32 -19.56 -10.15
C GLN A 332 -0.33 -20.60 -11.26
N ALA A 333 -1.45 -21.29 -11.47
CA ALA A 333 -1.57 -22.27 -12.55
C ALA A 333 -1.34 -21.64 -13.93
N GLU A 334 -1.81 -20.42 -14.13
CA GLU A 334 -1.61 -19.68 -15.38
C GLU A 334 -0.16 -19.21 -15.54
N ALA A 335 0.48 -18.75 -14.47
CA ALA A 335 1.90 -18.40 -14.45
C ALA A 335 2.79 -19.60 -14.78
N ASP A 336 2.46 -20.78 -14.24
CA ASP A 336 3.16 -22.03 -14.51
C ASP A 336 2.95 -22.48 -15.98
N ARG A 337 1.73 -22.37 -16.50
CA ARG A 337 1.39 -22.70 -17.90
C ARG A 337 2.18 -21.83 -18.89
N LEU A 338 2.30 -20.53 -18.57
CA LEU A 338 3.05 -19.59 -19.38
C LEU A 338 4.58 -19.69 -19.18
N GLY A 339 5.03 -20.40 -18.15
CA GLY A 339 6.46 -20.55 -17.79
C GLY A 339 7.07 -19.20 -17.40
N LEU A 340 6.38 -18.43 -16.53
CA LEU A 340 6.85 -17.10 -16.11
C LEU A 340 7.96 -17.18 -15.05
N GLY A 341 8.19 -18.35 -14.43
CA GLY A 341 9.20 -18.53 -13.40
C GLY A 341 8.92 -17.74 -12.11
N VAL A 342 7.64 -17.45 -11.82
CA VAL A 342 7.22 -16.70 -10.64
C VAL A 342 6.39 -17.57 -9.71
N ARG A 343 6.41 -17.23 -8.42
CA ARG A 343 5.52 -17.79 -7.42
C ARG A 343 4.67 -16.68 -6.84
N VAL A 344 3.35 -16.82 -6.97
CA VAL A 344 2.37 -15.91 -6.40
C VAL A 344 2.31 -16.14 -4.90
N ALA A 345 2.77 -15.16 -4.12
CA ALA A 345 2.82 -15.22 -2.66
C ALA A 345 1.46 -14.91 -2.05
N PHE A 346 0.81 -13.88 -2.57
CA PHE A 346 -0.46 -13.39 -2.04
C PHE A 346 -1.30 -12.73 -3.13
N VAL A 347 -2.61 -12.90 -3.03
CA VAL A 347 -3.60 -12.14 -3.80
C VAL A 347 -4.60 -11.56 -2.81
N GLY A 348 -4.64 -10.24 -2.70
CA GLY A 348 -5.55 -9.51 -1.82
C GLY A 348 -6.59 -8.76 -2.63
N VAL A 349 -7.87 -9.00 -2.34
CA VAL A 349 -8.97 -8.20 -2.88
C VAL A 349 -9.20 -7.05 -1.89
N GLU A 350 -8.64 -5.87 -2.16
CA GLU A 350 -8.65 -4.72 -1.24
C GLU A 350 -9.95 -3.92 -1.30
N GLY A 351 -10.46 -3.68 -2.51
CA GLY A 351 -11.71 -2.94 -2.74
C GLY A 351 -12.64 -3.70 -3.68
N VAL A 352 -13.92 -3.75 -3.36
CA VAL A 352 -14.99 -4.22 -4.25
C VAL A 352 -16.20 -3.33 -4.03
N HIS A 353 -16.64 -2.64 -5.06
CA HIS A 353 -17.81 -1.77 -4.98
C HIS A 353 -18.48 -1.61 -6.35
N PRO A 354 -19.76 -1.28 -6.39
CA PRO A 354 -20.41 -0.91 -7.63
C PRO A 354 -19.84 0.41 -8.18
N PRO A 355 -20.05 0.73 -9.46
CA PRO A 355 -19.64 2.00 -10.02
C PRO A 355 -20.13 3.19 -9.16
N THR A 356 -19.28 4.16 -8.92
CA THR A 356 -19.57 5.32 -8.04
C THR A 356 -20.78 6.13 -8.52
N GLN A 357 -21.08 6.11 -9.83
CA GLN A 357 -22.25 6.80 -10.42
C GLN A 357 -23.60 6.27 -9.91
N ILE A 358 -23.66 5.03 -9.44
CA ILE A 358 -24.90 4.41 -8.91
C ILE A 358 -24.86 4.23 -7.40
N ALA A 359 -23.89 4.84 -6.71
CA ALA A 359 -23.68 4.67 -5.27
C ALA A 359 -24.94 4.97 -4.46
N ASP A 360 -25.61 6.10 -4.70
CA ASP A 360 -26.80 6.52 -3.98
C ASP A 360 -27.98 5.53 -4.18
N ALA A 361 -28.18 5.08 -5.43
CA ALA A 361 -29.22 4.10 -5.73
C ALA A 361 -28.94 2.75 -5.06
N PHE A 362 -27.68 2.32 -5.07
CA PHE A 362 -27.26 1.07 -4.42
C PHE A 362 -27.44 1.15 -2.89
N GLN A 363 -27.04 2.25 -2.26
CA GLN A 363 -27.25 2.48 -0.84
C GLN A 363 -28.73 2.46 -0.48
N SER A 364 -29.59 3.06 -1.30
CA SER A 364 -31.04 3.03 -1.10
C SER A 364 -31.60 1.62 -1.11
N VAL A 365 -31.12 0.76 -2.02
CA VAL A 365 -31.54 -0.66 -2.06
C VAL A 365 -31.08 -1.41 -0.81
N ILE A 366 -29.82 -1.24 -0.40
CA ILE A 366 -29.31 -1.87 0.83
C ILE A 366 -30.07 -1.38 2.05
N GLY A 367 -30.33 -0.06 2.16
CA GLY A 367 -31.11 0.52 3.25
C GLY A 367 -32.51 -0.10 3.35
N SER A 368 -33.19 -0.29 2.20
CA SER A 368 -34.51 -0.93 2.17
C SER A 368 -34.49 -2.40 2.62
N VAL A 369 -33.42 -3.13 2.31
CA VAL A 369 -33.23 -4.52 2.80
C VAL A 369 -33.02 -4.54 4.31
N GLU A 370 -32.20 -3.64 4.84
CA GLU A 370 -31.97 -3.51 6.29
C GLU A 370 -33.21 -3.06 7.05
N GLU A 371 -33.97 -2.10 6.51
CA GLU A 371 -35.25 -1.67 7.09
C GLU A 371 -36.25 -2.81 7.15
N ARG A 372 -36.36 -3.63 6.11
CA ARG A 372 -37.21 -4.82 6.10
C ARG A 372 -36.79 -5.81 7.21
N GLU A 373 -35.50 -6.09 7.33
CA GLU A 373 -35.01 -7.02 8.36
C GLU A 373 -35.22 -6.46 9.76
N ALA A 374 -34.98 -5.16 9.96
CA ALA A 374 -35.24 -4.47 11.21
C ALA A 374 -36.72 -4.55 11.58
N ALA A 375 -37.65 -4.38 10.63
CA ALA A 375 -39.08 -4.51 10.86
C ALA A 375 -39.47 -5.96 11.27
N ILE A 376 -38.89 -6.97 10.63
CA ILE A 376 -39.12 -8.38 10.98
C ILE A 376 -38.61 -8.68 12.39
N LEU A 377 -37.40 -8.24 12.70
CA LEU A 377 -36.80 -8.45 14.04
C LEU A 377 -37.55 -7.68 15.11
N GLY A 378 -38.01 -6.46 14.82
CA GLY A 378 -38.88 -5.67 15.70
C GLY A 378 -40.19 -6.38 16.03
N ALA A 379 -40.87 -6.89 14.99
CA ALA A 379 -42.12 -7.63 15.17
C ALA A 379 -41.93 -8.94 15.98
N ARG A 380 -40.80 -9.64 15.78
CA ARG A 380 -40.45 -10.83 16.60
C ARG A 380 -40.15 -10.45 18.04
N ALA A 381 -39.44 -9.36 18.28
CA ALA A 381 -39.18 -8.87 19.63
C ALA A 381 -40.49 -8.48 20.38
N ASP A 382 -41.40 -7.81 19.66
CA ASP A 382 -42.73 -7.48 20.23
C ASP A 382 -43.54 -8.72 20.51
N ALA A 383 -43.59 -9.69 19.61
CA ALA A 383 -44.27 -10.96 19.87
C ALA A 383 -43.68 -11.69 21.09
N ASN A 384 -42.36 -11.78 21.19
CA ASN A 384 -41.69 -12.41 22.33
C ASN A 384 -41.89 -11.67 23.66
N ARG A 385 -42.23 -10.39 23.63
CA ARG A 385 -42.54 -9.59 24.81
C ARG A 385 -44.01 -9.67 25.18
N VAL A 386 -44.91 -9.50 24.20
CA VAL A 386 -46.37 -9.36 24.47
C VAL A 386 -47.01 -10.70 24.82
N LEU A 387 -46.69 -11.78 24.11
CA LEU A 387 -47.26 -13.11 24.33
C LEU A 387 -47.01 -13.63 25.77
N PRO A 388 -45.77 -13.68 26.27
CA PRO A 388 -45.55 -14.17 27.63
C PRO A 388 -46.19 -13.28 28.73
N LEU A 389 -46.25 -11.96 28.49
CA LEU A 389 -46.94 -11.05 29.42
C LEU A 389 -48.45 -11.32 29.47
N ALA A 390 -49.10 -11.49 28.34
CA ALA A 390 -50.53 -11.83 28.27
C ALA A 390 -50.84 -13.20 28.89
N GLU A 391 -49.97 -14.19 28.65
CA GLU A 391 -50.08 -15.51 29.29
C GLU A 391 -49.89 -15.41 30.85
N ALA A 392 -48.91 -14.62 31.31
CA ALA A 392 -48.70 -14.41 32.72
C ALA A 392 -49.91 -13.69 33.38
N GLU A 393 -50.47 -12.66 32.72
CA GLU A 393 -51.62 -11.93 33.19
C GLU A 393 -52.87 -12.85 33.25
N ALA A 394 -53.08 -13.64 32.21
CA ALA A 394 -54.18 -14.64 32.18
C ALA A 394 -54.04 -15.67 33.32
N ALA A 395 -52.82 -16.19 33.51
CA ALA A 395 -52.52 -17.11 34.62
C ALA A 395 -52.74 -16.47 35.98
N GLN A 396 -52.35 -15.21 36.17
CA GLN A 396 -52.56 -14.46 37.41
C GLN A 396 -54.05 -14.26 37.72
N VAL A 397 -54.85 -13.88 36.70
CA VAL A 397 -56.33 -13.72 36.85
C VAL A 397 -56.99 -15.05 37.23
N THR A 398 -56.60 -16.13 36.54
CA THR A 398 -57.14 -17.48 36.82
C THR A 398 -56.79 -17.93 38.24
N ALA A 399 -55.50 -17.81 38.65
CA ALA A 399 -55.05 -18.18 39.97
C ALA A 399 -55.73 -17.33 41.08
N ALA A 400 -55.94 -16.03 40.84
CA ALA A 400 -56.64 -15.15 41.76
C ALA A 400 -58.14 -15.56 41.94
N ALA A 401 -58.81 -15.95 40.83
CA ALA A 401 -60.17 -16.44 40.88
C ALA A 401 -60.29 -17.77 41.63
N GLU A 402 -59.42 -18.71 41.39
CA GLU A 402 -59.35 -19.98 42.09
C GLU A 402 -59.09 -19.76 43.64
N ALA A 403 -58.11 -18.94 43.95
CA ALA A 403 -57.79 -18.60 45.31
C ALA A 403 -59.00 -17.95 46.01
N TYR A 404 -59.72 -17.05 45.30
CA TYR A 404 -60.98 -16.47 45.84
C TYR A 404 -62.06 -17.50 46.08
N ALA A 405 -62.27 -18.41 45.12
CA ALA A 405 -63.26 -19.46 45.26
C ALA A 405 -62.98 -20.39 46.45
N VAL A 406 -61.71 -20.86 46.54
CA VAL A 406 -61.27 -21.66 47.72
C VAL A 406 -61.50 -20.89 49.03
N LYS A 407 -61.06 -19.65 49.14
CA LYS A 407 -61.20 -18.81 50.26
C LYS A 407 -62.71 -18.68 50.63
N ARG A 408 -63.58 -18.45 49.71
CA ARG A 408 -65.06 -18.32 49.95
C ARG A 408 -65.66 -19.61 50.47
N THR A 409 -65.34 -20.75 49.83
CA THR A 409 -65.86 -22.04 50.25
C THR A 409 -65.39 -22.48 51.64
N GLU A 410 -64.05 -22.35 51.86
CA GLU A 410 -63.44 -22.70 53.15
C GLU A 410 -63.99 -21.82 54.33
N ILE A 411 -64.08 -20.50 54.08
CA ILE A 411 -64.64 -19.58 55.11
C ILE A 411 -66.14 -19.94 55.40
N ALA A 412 -66.91 -20.19 54.36
CA ALA A 412 -68.29 -20.56 54.49
C ALA A 412 -68.49 -21.90 55.24
N ALA A 413 -67.66 -22.88 54.93
CA ALA A 413 -67.61 -24.17 55.60
C ALA A 413 -67.22 -24.01 57.09
N ALA A 414 -66.18 -23.23 57.36
CA ALA A 414 -65.74 -22.95 58.72
C ALA A 414 -66.77 -22.19 59.58
N ASP A 415 -67.48 -21.23 58.95
CA ASP A 415 -68.57 -20.48 59.63
C ASP A 415 -69.78 -21.38 59.91
N SER A 416 -70.12 -22.25 58.96
CA SER A 416 -71.17 -23.27 59.13
C SER A 416 -70.82 -24.21 60.28
N ASP A 417 -69.61 -24.77 60.29
CA ASP A 417 -69.15 -25.64 61.42
C ASP A 417 -69.16 -24.92 62.77
N ARG A 418 -68.66 -23.70 62.77
CA ARG A 418 -68.70 -22.84 64.02
C ARG A 418 -70.14 -22.64 64.51
N PHE A 419 -71.07 -22.36 63.60
CA PHE A 419 -72.44 -22.19 63.91
C PHE A 419 -73.05 -23.46 64.50
N LEU A 420 -72.82 -24.59 63.88
CA LEU A 420 -73.33 -25.90 64.37
C LEU A 420 -72.82 -26.24 65.77
N LYS A 421 -71.52 -26.04 66.02
CA LYS A 421 -70.92 -26.26 67.32
C LYS A 421 -71.49 -25.28 68.40
N ARG A 422 -71.70 -24.04 68.01
CA ARG A 422 -72.36 -23.07 68.91
C ARG A 422 -73.83 -23.42 69.22
N LEU A 423 -74.55 -23.92 68.22
CA LEU A 423 -75.94 -24.39 68.38
C LEU A 423 -76.02 -25.59 69.30
N GLU A 424 -75.09 -26.52 69.20
CA GLU A 424 -74.99 -27.66 70.08
C GLU A 424 -74.75 -27.20 71.53
N SER A 425 -73.79 -26.29 71.75
CA SER A 425 -73.54 -25.70 73.11
C SER A 425 -74.74 -24.92 73.67
N TYR A 426 -75.44 -24.21 72.78
CA TYR A 426 -76.69 -23.55 73.17
C TYR A 426 -77.78 -24.51 73.60
N ARG A 427 -77.98 -25.63 72.89
CA ARG A 427 -78.98 -26.65 73.24
C ARG A 427 -78.67 -27.33 74.54
N GLN A 428 -77.41 -27.52 74.90
CA GLN A 428 -77.05 -28.12 76.24
C GLN A 428 -77.32 -27.21 77.43
N ALA A 429 -77.07 -25.89 77.35
CA ALA A 429 -77.27 -24.93 78.43
C ALA A 429 -77.66 -23.53 77.86
N PRO A 430 -78.93 -23.28 77.50
CA PRO A 430 -79.34 -22.03 76.85
C PRO A 430 -79.12 -20.75 77.63
N SER A 431 -79.41 -20.74 78.97
CA SER A 431 -79.25 -19.57 79.81
C SER A 431 -77.80 -19.18 79.99
N VAL A 432 -76.91 -20.15 80.28
CA VAL A 432 -75.48 -19.94 80.48
C VAL A 432 -74.85 -19.47 79.20
N PHE A 433 -75.21 -20.06 78.07
CA PHE A 433 -74.70 -19.69 76.73
C PHE A 433 -75.05 -18.23 76.38
N LYS A 434 -76.33 -17.81 76.57
CA LYS A 434 -76.75 -16.42 76.34
C LYS A 434 -75.99 -15.43 77.16
N THR A 435 -75.85 -15.68 78.48
CA THR A 435 -75.13 -14.78 79.43
C THR A 435 -73.64 -14.70 78.95
N ARG A 436 -73.03 -15.82 78.68
CA ARG A 436 -71.62 -15.85 78.24
C ARG A 436 -71.41 -15.14 76.92
N LEU A 437 -72.28 -15.35 75.96
CA LEU A 437 -72.21 -14.66 74.65
C LEU A 437 -72.40 -13.15 74.81
N TYR A 438 -73.40 -12.74 75.65
CA TYR A 438 -73.57 -11.31 75.92
C TYR A 438 -72.33 -10.67 76.53
N LEU A 439 -71.76 -11.28 77.55
CA LEU A 439 -70.57 -10.77 78.22
C LEU A 439 -69.35 -10.74 77.25
N ALA A 440 -69.22 -11.74 76.41
CA ALA A 440 -68.15 -11.77 75.37
C ALA A 440 -68.35 -10.64 74.35
N THR A 441 -69.56 -10.47 73.81
CA THR A 441 -69.90 -9.40 72.87
C THR A 441 -69.69 -8.02 73.48
N PHE A 442 -70.16 -7.87 74.79
CA PHE A 442 -69.94 -6.63 75.49
C PHE A 442 -68.44 -6.32 75.71
N ARG A 443 -67.66 -7.32 76.10
CA ARG A 443 -66.20 -7.19 76.24
C ARG A 443 -65.57 -6.70 74.96
N ASP A 444 -65.97 -7.33 73.88
CA ASP A 444 -65.35 -7.01 72.54
C ASP A 444 -65.84 -5.63 72.06
N ALA A 445 -67.08 -5.24 72.27
CA ALA A 445 -67.65 -3.93 71.97
C ALA A 445 -67.01 -2.78 72.78
N VAL A 446 -66.59 -3.06 73.96
CA VAL A 446 -65.96 -2.05 74.85
C VAL A 446 -64.41 -2.17 74.85
N ARG A 447 -63.86 -3.04 74.03
CA ARG A 447 -62.39 -3.27 74.00
C ARG A 447 -61.62 -1.97 73.79
N ASP A 448 -62.01 -1.25 72.78
CA ASP A 448 -61.31 -0.03 72.32
C ASP A 448 -61.93 1.25 73.00
N ALA A 449 -63.00 1.09 73.79
CA ALA A 449 -63.61 2.19 74.56
C ALA A 449 -62.75 2.58 75.78
N ARG A 450 -62.60 3.84 76.02
CA ARG A 450 -61.92 4.38 77.20
C ARG A 450 -62.80 4.08 78.46
N LYS A 451 -62.23 3.35 79.42
CA LYS A 451 -62.94 2.86 80.59
C LYS A 451 -62.57 3.70 81.78
N TYR A 452 -63.59 4.24 82.45
CA TYR A 452 -63.42 4.97 83.69
C TYR A 452 -64.05 4.15 84.78
N ILE A 453 -63.30 3.76 85.80
CA ILE A 453 -63.78 3.05 86.97
C ILE A 453 -63.89 4.06 88.11
N ILE A 454 -65.09 4.34 88.48
CA ILE A 454 -65.38 5.27 89.59
C ILE A 454 -65.60 4.43 90.84
N ALA A 455 -64.72 4.50 91.82
CA ALA A 455 -64.78 3.76 93.08
C ALA A 455 -65.28 4.64 94.22
N ALA A 456 -66.21 5.58 93.97
CA ALA A 456 -66.78 6.46 95.00
C ALA A 456 -68.16 6.00 95.44
N SER A 457 -68.50 6.16 96.73
CA SER A 457 -69.82 5.87 97.26
C SER A 457 -70.82 6.90 96.74
N PRO A 458 -72.07 6.48 96.39
CA PRO A 458 -73.01 7.41 95.78
C PRO A 458 -73.49 8.42 96.84
N GLY A 459 -73.19 9.71 96.65
CA GLY A 459 -73.81 10.80 97.35
C GLY A 459 -72.99 11.96 97.90
N SER A 460 -71.64 11.98 97.71
CA SER A 460 -70.85 13.04 98.32
C SER A 460 -69.75 13.73 97.42
N GLU A 461 -69.56 13.36 96.20
CA GLU A 461 -68.54 14.05 95.41
C GLU A 461 -68.98 14.24 93.92
N VAL A 462 -68.75 15.45 93.43
CA VAL A 462 -68.93 15.78 92.00
C VAL A 462 -67.63 15.40 91.25
N ILE A 463 -67.73 14.37 90.45
CA ILE A 463 -66.59 13.95 89.62
C ILE A 463 -66.72 14.59 88.25
N GLN A 464 -65.83 15.52 87.94
CA GLN A 464 -65.75 16.13 86.62
C GLN A 464 -64.76 15.33 85.75
N ILE A 465 -65.25 14.66 84.69
CA ILE A 465 -64.44 13.89 83.78
C ILE A 465 -64.32 14.68 82.47
N ASN A 466 -63.10 15.10 82.10
CA ASN A 466 -62.86 15.68 80.81
C ASN A 466 -62.73 14.55 79.78
N LEU A 467 -63.71 14.47 78.90
CA LEU A 467 -63.76 13.46 77.83
C LEU A 467 -63.09 13.92 76.50
N GLU A 468 -62.58 15.15 76.50
CA GLU A 468 -61.87 15.64 75.35
C GLU A 468 -60.50 14.96 75.24
N GLU A 469 -60.26 14.39 74.07
CA GLU A 469 -58.97 13.81 73.69
C GLU A 469 -57.95 14.95 73.56
N LYS A 470 -56.97 15.03 74.44
CA LYS A 470 -55.86 15.95 74.25
C LYS A 470 -55.04 15.43 73.10
N LEU A 471 -55.19 16.07 71.96
CA LEU A 471 -54.29 15.94 70.88
C LEU A 471 -52.93 16.53 71.28
N SER A 472 -52.14 15.82 72.08
CA SER A 472 -50.73 16.08 72.25
C SER A 472 -50.03 15.22 71.15
N PRO A 473 -49.40 15.84 70.14
CA PRO A 473 -48.64 15.09 69.21
C PRO A 473 -47.50 14.40 69.97
N ASP A 474 -47.50 13.08 69.97
CA ASP A 474 -46.40 12.31 70.51
C ASP A 474 -45.17 12.62 69.65
N LEU A 475 -44.14 13.25 70.22
CA LEU A 475 -42.88 13.63 69.52
C LEU A 475 -42.11 12.42 69.06
N LEU A 476 -42.52 11.21 69.39
CA LEU A 476 -41.92 9.96 68.91
C LEU A 476 -42.52 9.42 67.57
N ASP A 477 -43.63 10.01 67.12
CA ASP A 477 -44.35 9.57 65.90
C ASP A 477 -43.99 10.41 64.66
N LEU A 478 -42.94 11.24 64.78
CA LEU A 478 -42.34 11.88 63.63
C LEU A 478 -41.42 10.84 62.88
N GLY A 479 -42.04 10.06 62.04
CA GLY A 479 -41.32 9.21 61.09
C GLY A 479 -40.30 10.02 60.28
N PRO A 480 -39.24 9.41 59.77
CA PRO A 480 -38.17 10.11 59.01
C PRO A 480 -38.78 10.80 57.81
N THR A 481 -38.59 12.12 57.71
CA THR A 481 -38.92 12.91 56.51
C THR A 481 -38.17 12.38 55.34
N GLU A 482 -38.86 11.76 54.37
CA GLU A 482 -38.32 11.49 53.06
C GLU A 482 -37.87 12.81 52.38
N LYS A 483 -36.60 12.95 52.23
CA LYS A 483 -36.05 13.97 51.32
C LYS A 483 -36.34 13.57 49.88
N LYS A 484 -37.06 14.45 49.18
CA LYS A 484 -37.18 14.42 47.72
C LYS A 484 -35.82 14.55 47.06
#